data_1d067f3951f81ecda47937425863d9a1
#
_entry.id   1d067f3951f81ecda47937425863d9a1
#
_cell.length_a   1.000
_cell.length_b   1.000
_cell.length_c   1.000
_cell.angle_alpha   90.00
_cell.angle_beta   90.00
_cell.angle_gamma   90.00
#
_symmetry.space_group_name_H-M   'P 1'
#
loop_
_entity.id
_entity.type
_entity.pdbx_description
1 polymer ?
#
loop_
_entity_poly.entity_id
_entity_poly.type
_entity_poly.pdbx_seq_one_letter_code
_entity_poly.pdbx_strand_id
1 'polypeptide(L)'
;MAGSSLLALIDDIATLLDDVAAMTKIAAKKTSGVLGDDLALNAQQVAGVKADRELPVVWAVAKGSFKNKAILVPTALLISAFASWAIMPLLMLGGLFLCFEGVEKLIHPFLHSHDEDKQHHQQLVHAVNNPEVDILAFEKEKVTGAIRTDFILSAEIIVITLGTVAAASFLNQVLVLVGIALLMTVGVYGLVAGIVRLDDVGLHLTQQTNAAKQQLGRFLLALAPKLMKFLSIAGTAAMFMVGGSILVHGLPMVHHAIEHGAQAVQHIAVVGGLLHAVVGIIGEMLVGIVAGLAAVIVMMGVSKVLPKKAEA
;
A
#
# COMPACT_ATOMS: atom_id res chain seq x y z
N MET A 1 50.43 -6.23 -8.32
CA MET A 1 49.64 -5.91 -7.08
C MET A 1 48.39 -5.05 -7.34
N ALA A 2 48.33 -4.20 -8.36
CA ALA A 2 47.15 -3.41 -8.67
C ALA A 2 45.94 -4.24 -9.22
N GLY A 3 46.21 -5.34 -9.95
CA GLY A 3 45.12 -6.17 -10.51
C GLY A 3 44.39 -7.03 -9.51
N SER A 4 45.03 -7.49 -8.43
CA SER A 4 44.36 -8.21 -7.35
C SER A 4 43.48 -7.33 -6.50
N SER A 5 43.82 -6.05 -6.34
CA SER A 5 43.01 -5.06 -5.62
C SER A 5 41.75 -4.69 -6.41
N LEU A 6 41.82 -4.62 -7.74
CA LEU A 6 40.64 -4.31 -8.58
C LEU A 6 39.66 -5.49 -8.61
N LEU A 7 40.16 -6.71 -8.70
CA LEU A 7 39.30 -7.92 -8.66
C LEU A 7 38.64 -8.08 -7.29
N ALA A 8 39.34 -7.82 -6.20
CA ALA A 8 38.74 -7.82 -4.85
C ALA A 8 37.67 -6.74 -4.71
N LEU A 9 37.90 -5.54 -5.25
CA LEU A 9 36.88 -4.48 -5.23
C LEU A 9 35.63 -4.86 -6.04
N ILE A 10 35.79 -5.50 -7.20
CA ILE A 10 34.65 -5.97 -8.01
C ILE A 10 33.89 -7.07 -7.26
N ASP A 11 34.56 -7.98 -6.59
CA ASP A 11 33.96 -9.05 -5.80
C ASP A 11 33.19 -8.49 -4.59
N ASP A 12 33.75 -7.51 -3.89
CA ASP A 12 33.09 -6.80 -2.81
C ASP A 12 31.82 -6.06 -3.27
N ILE A 13 31.89 -5.41 -4.45
CA ILE A 13 30.71 -4.74 -5.05
C ILE A 13 29.66 -5.76 -5.46
N ALA A 14 30.04 -6.89 -6.06
CA ALA A 14 29.10 -7.94 -6.45
C ALA A 14 28.38 -8.51 -5.22
N THR A 15 29.11 -8.82 -4.15
CA THR A 15 28.55 -9.30 -2.89
C THR A 15 27.58 -8.28 -2.27
N LEU A 16 27.95 -7.00 -2.26
CA LEU A 16 27.07 -5.93 -1.78
C LEU A 16 25.76 -5.86 -2.60
N LEU A 17 25.85 -5.97 -3.92
CA LEU A 17 24.69 -5.93 -4.80
C LEU A 17 23.78 -7.14 -4.60
N ASP A 18 24.35 -8.33 -4.40
CA ASP A 18 23.59 -9.54 -4.10
C ASP A 18 22.86 -9.44 -2.76
N ASP A 19 23.52 -8.94 -1.73
CA ASP A 19 22.89 -8.68 -0.42
C ASP A 19 21.74 -7.68 -0.52
N VAL A 20 21.97 -6.56 -1.21
CA VAL A 20 20.94 -5.53 -1.44
C VAL A 20 19.77 -6.10 -2.25
N ALA A 21 20.04 -6.90 -3.29
CA ALA A 21 19.00 -7.53 -4.10
C ALA A 21 18.17 -8.51 -3.27
N ALA A 22 18.80 -9.35 -2.44
CA ALA A 22 18.11 -10.27 -1.55
C ALA A 22 17.23 -9.55 -0.51
N MET A 23 17.77 -8.52 0.16
CA MET A 23 17.02 -7.71 1.13
C MET A 23 15.88 -6.94 0.47
N THR A 24 16.10 -6.37 -0.72
CA THR A 24 15.06 -5.67 -1.51
C THR A 24 13.94 -6.63 -1.88
N LYS A 25 14.25 -7.87 -2.28
CA LYS A 25 13.26 -8.90 -2.57
C LYS A 25 12.41 -9.24 -1.34
N ILE A 26 13.02 -9.37 -0.17
CA ILE A 26 12.30 -9.63 1.09
C ILE A 26 11.42 -8.44 1.46
N ALA A 27 11.94 -7.22 1.39
CA ALA A 27 11.20 -5.99 1.64
C ALA A 27 10.02 -5.85 0.67
N ALA A 28 10.26 -6.03 -0.64
CA ALA A 28 9.21 -6.00 -1.66
C ALA A 28 8.12 -7.05 -1.42
N LYS A 29 8.50 -8.26 -0.97
CA LYS A 29 7.52 -9.30 -0.60
C LYS A 29 6.66 -8.88 0.60
N LYS A 30 7.25 -8.27 1.63
CA LYS A 30 6.51 -7.79 2.81
C LYS A 30 5.62 -6.60 2.47
N THR A 31 6.06 -5.69 1.60
CA THR A 31 5.30 -4.51 1.19
C THR A 31 4.30 -4.79 0.06
N SER A 32 4.42 -5.92 -0.66
CA SER A 32 3.51 -6.28 -1.75
C SER A 32 2.05 -6.45 -1.30
N GLY A 33 1.83 -6.78 -0.03
CA GLY A 33 0.50 -6.83 0.55
C GLY A 33 -0.18 -5.46 0.58
N VAL A 34 0.56 -4.43 0.99
CA VAL A 34 0.09 -3.05 1.04
C VAL A 34 -0.07 -2.47 -0.38
N LEU A 35 0.78 -2.92 -1.32
CA LEU A 35 0.76 -2.44 -2.72
C LEU A 35 -0.59 -2.59 -3.42
N GLY A 36 -1.34 -3.66 -3.14
CA GLY A 36 -2.65 -3.91 -3.77
C GLY A 36 -3.66 -2.84 -3.39
N ASP A 37 -3.65 -2.41 -2.14
CA ASP A 37 -4.50 -1.34 -1.64
C ASP A 37 -4.05 0.03 -2.13
N ASP A 38 -2.74 0.31 -2.11
CA ASP A 38 -2.14 1.51 -2.70
C ASP A 38 -2.57 1.71 -4.17
N LEU A 39 -2.53 0.63 -4.96
CA LEU A 39 -2.95 0.65 -6.36
C LEU A 39 -4.43 0.98 -6.49
N ALA A 40 -5.29 0.31 -5.70
CA ALA A 40 -6.74 0.53 -5.75
C ALA A 40 -7.09 1.96 -5.34
N LEU A 41 -6.50 2.45 -4.24
CA LEU A 41 -6.77 3.79 -3.72
C LEU A 41 -6.26 4.89 -4.67
N ASN A 42 -5.02 4.77 -5.16
CA ASN A 42 -4.46 5.74 -6.11
C ASN A 42 -5.24 5.75 -7.43
N ALA A 43 -5.65 4.59 -7.95
CA ALA A 43 -6.46 4.52 -9.16
C ALA A 43 -7.85 5.14 -8.95
N GLN A 44 -8.49 4.93 -7.79
CA GLN A 44 -9.77 5.57 -7.44
C GLN A 44 -9.65 7.10 -7.30
N GLN A 45 -8.55 7.59 -6.74
CA GLN A 45 -8.32 9.04 -6.59
C GLN A 45 -8.11 9.74 -7.93
N VAL A 46 -7.52 9.06 -8.90
CA VAL A 46 -7.32 9.59 -10.27
C VAL A 46 -8.59 9.43 -11.12
N ALA A 47 -9.42 8.43 -10.85
CA ALA A 47 -10.67 8.21 -11.57
C ALA A 47 -11.64 9.41 -11.44
N GLY A 48 -12.42 9.66 -12.51
CA GLY A 48 -13.41 10.75 -12.54
C GLY A 48 -12.83 12.12 -12.92
N VAL A 49 -11.62 12.18 -13.43
CA VAL A 49 -11.06 13.28 -14.20
C VAL A 49 -11.40 13.04 -15.69
N LYS A 50 -11.37 14.09 -16.52
CA LYS A 50 -11.54 13.91 -17.98
C LYS A 50 -10.46 12.97 -18.52
N ALA A 51 -10.81 12.06 -19.44
CA ALA A 51 -9.92 11.02 -19.97
C ALA A 51 -8.58 11.58 -20.52
N ASP A 52 -8.62 12.75 -21.16
CA ASP A 52 -7.43 13.45 -21.67
C ASP A 52 -6.52 14.03 -20.55
N ARG A 53 -7.05 14.16 -19.32
CA ARG A 53 -6.37 14.73 -18.16
C ARG A 53 -5.88 13.69 -17.14
N GLU A 54 -6.32 12.44 -17.24
CA GLU A 54 -5.99 11.39 -16.28
C GLU A 54 -4.49 11.14 -16.17
N LEU A 55 -3.76 11.00 -17.26
CA LEU A 55 -2.31 10.80 -17.24
C LEU A 55 -1.53 12.00 -16.67
N PRO A 56 -1.82 13.27 -17.03
CA PRO A 56 -1.23 14.42 -16.35
C PRO A 56 -1.45 14.41 -14.83
N VAL A 57 -2.63 13.99 -14.35
CA VAL A 57 -2.94 13.86 -12.92
C VAL A 57 -2.11 12.74 -12.28
N VAL A 58 -2.06 11.54 -12.88
CA VAL A 58 -1.18 10.43 -12.42
C VAL A 58 0.26 10.91 -12.30
N TRP A 59 0.76 11.62 -13.31
CA TRP A 59 2.13 12.13 -13.29
C TRP A 59 2.37 13.20 -12.21
N ALA A 60 1.40 14.07 -11.96
CA ALA A 60 1.47 15.06 -10.88
C ALA A 60 1.52 14.40 -9.51
N VAL A 61 0.70 13.36 -9.28
CA VAL A 61 0.70 12.58 -8.05
C VAL A 61 2.01 11.80 -7.91
N ALA A 62 2.51 11.15 -8.96
CA ALA A 62 3.79 10.45 -8.96
C ALA A 62 4.97 11.35 -8.56
N LYS A 63 5.00 12.60 -9.06
CA LYS A 63 5.99 13.61 -8.64
C LYS A 63 5.85 13.96 -7.15
N GLY A 64 4.62 14.06 -6.66
CA GLY A 64 4.32 14.28 -5.24
C GLY A 64 4.82 13.12 -4.38
N SER A 65 4.52 11.88 -4.79
CA SER A 65 4.99 10.65 -4.16
C SER A 65 6.52 10.59 -4.08
N PHE A 66 7.20 10.95 -5.15
CA PHE A 66 8.66 11.02 -5.15
C PHE A 66 9.18 12.03 -4.11
N LYS A 67 8.54 13.20 -3.99
CA LYS A 67 8.90 14.20 -2.96
C LYS A 67 8.63 13.66 -1.55
N ASN A 68 7.50 12.98 -1.34
CA ASN A 68 7.18 12.34 -0.06
C ASN A 68 8.27 11.36 0.36
N LYS A 69 8.69 10.48 -0.53
CA LYS A 69 9.74 9.49 -0.28
C LYS A 69 11.13 10.12 -0.10
N ALA A 70 11.41 11.21 -0.80
CA ALA A 70 12.63 12.00 -0.61
C ALA A 70 12.74 12.64 0.78
N ILE A 71 11.62 12.83 1.48
CA ILE A 71 11.59 13.28 2.88
C ILE A 71 11.60 12.07 3.82
N LEU A 72 10.78 11.07 3.54
CA LEU A 72 10.58 9.92 4.43
C LEU A 72 11.82 9.02 4.53
N VAL A 73 12.52 8.77 3.42
CA VAL A 73 13.71 7.91 3.42
C VAL A 73 14.85 8.48 4.29
N PRO A 74 15.28 9.74 4.14
CA PRO A 74 16.27 10.32 5.04
C PRO A 74 15.80 10.34 6.51
N THR A 75 14.51 10.64 6.76
CA THR A 75 13.95 10.64 8.11
C THR A 75 14.04 9.25 8.75
N ALA A 76 13.68 8.20 8.00
CA ALA A 76 13.78 6.82 8.46
C ALA A 76 15.23 6.39 8.73
N LEU A 77 16.18 6.81 7.87
CA LEU A 77 17.60 6.56 8.06
C LEU A 77 18.17 7.29 9.28
N LEU A 78 17.73 8.53 9.56
CA LEU A 78 18.08 9.26 10.75
C LEU A 78 17.57 8.53 12.01
N ILE A 79 16.33 8.04 11.99
CA ILE A 79 15.78 7.23 13.10
C ILE A 79 16.60 5.96 13.27
N SER A 80 16.97 5.27 12.20
CA SER A 80 17.82 4.08 12.27
C SER A 80 19.20 4.36 12.87
N ALA A 81 19.82 5.48 12.52
CA ALA A 81 21.16 5.84 12.96
C ALA A 81 21.20 6.34 14.43
N PHE A 82 20.21 7.11 14.85
CA PHE A 82 20.24 7.80 16.17
C PHE A 82 19.26 7.24 17.19
N ALA A 83 18.20 6.58 16.74
CA ALA A 83 17.12 6.08 17.59
C ALA A 83 16.64 4.70 17.14
N SER A 84 17.55 3.76 16.93
CA SER A 84 17.24 2.40 16.45
C SER A 84 16.23 1.66 17.34
N TRP A 85 16.17 1.98 18.64
CA TRP A 85 15.14 1.47 19.57
C TRP A 85 13.71 1.88 19.17
N ALA A 86 13.56 3.00 18.45
CA ALA A 86 12.24 3.49 18.02
C ALA A 86 11.68 2.72 16.81
N ILE A 87 12.49 1.93 16.10
CA ILE A 87 12.06 1.19 14.90
C ILE A 87 10.93 0.21 15.26
N MET A 88 11.09 -0.60 16.31
CA MET A 88 10.08 -1.57 16.71
C MET A 88 8.75 -0.92 17.14
N PRO A 89 8.72 0.09 18.02
CA PRO A 89 7.50 0.85 18.31
C PRO A 89 6.84 1.46 17.08
N LEU A 90 7.63 2.05 16.16
CA LEU A 90 7.10 2.62 14.91
C LEU A 90 6.49 1.54 14.00
N LEU A 91 7.15 0.37 13.88
CA LEU A 91 6.61 -0.78 13.17
C LEU A 91 5.26 -1.22 13.75
N MET A 92 5.19 -1.35 15.09
CA MET A 92 3.94 -1.75 15.76
C MET A 92 2.82 -0.73 15.56
N LEU A 93 3.14 0.57 15.60
CA LEU A 93 2.19 1.63 15.29
C LEU A 93 1.73 1.57 13.83
N GLY A 94 2.65 1.37 12.88
CA GLY A 94 2.31 1.16 11.46
C GLY A 94 1.45 -0.08 11.25
N GLY A 95 1.80 -1.21 11.88
CA GLY A 95 1.01 -2.44 11.83
C GLY A 95 -0.40 -2.27 12.43
N LEU A 96 -0.51 -1.55 13.56
CA LEU A 96 -1.81 -1.22 14.17
C LEU A 96 -2.63 -0.29 13.26
N PHE A 97 -1.99 0.68 12.62
CA PHE A 97 -2.65 1.59 11.68
C PHE A 97 -3.19 0.83 10.45
N LEU A 98 -2.40 -0.09 9.86
CA LEU A 98 -2.87 -0.99 8.80
C LEU A 98 -4.10 -1.80 9.21
N CYS A 99 -4.08 -2.36 10.42
CA CYS A 99 -5.23 -3.12 10.95
C CYS A 99 -6.45 -2.22 11.16
N PHE A 100 -6.25 -1.01 11.66
CA PHE A 100 -7.30 0.01 11.83
C PHE A 100 -7.94 0.35 10.49
N GLU A 101 -7.15 0.71 9.48
CA GLU A 101 -7.61 1.06 8.14
C GLU A 101 -8.31 -0.11 7.44
N GLY A 102 -7.78 -1.34 7.60
CA GLY A 102 -8.43 -2.55 7.11
C GLY A 102 -9.83 -2.75 7.69
N VAL A 103 -10.01 -2.54 9.00
CA VAL A 103 -11.32 -2.62 9.67
C VAL A 103 -12.22 -1.47 9.25
N GLU A 104 -11.71 -0.24 9.17
CA GLU A 104 -12.48 0.93 8.72
C GLU A 104 -13.07 0.68 7.33
N LYS A 105 -12.27 0.15 6.38
CA LYS A 105 -12.75 -0.23 5.03
C LYS A 105 -13.84 -1.29 5.04
N LEU A 106 -13.77 -2.26 5.96
CA LEU A 106 -14.80 -3.30 6.09
C LEU A 106 -16.10 -2.76 6.70
N ILE A 107 -15.98 -1.82 7.65
CA ILE A 107 -17.14 -1.30 8.40
C ILE A 107 -17.76 -0.09 7.70
N HIS A 108 -17.00 0.65 6.89
CA HIS A 108 -17.47 1.85 6.18
C HIS A 108 -18.80 1.65 5.45
N PRO A 109 -19.05 0.57 4.69
CA PRO A 109 -20.33 0.33 4.03
C PRO A 109 -21.51 0.12 4.99
N PHE A 110 -21.24 -0.21 6.26
CA PHE A 110 -22.26 -0.48 7.28
C PHE A 110 -22.51 0.72 8.22
N LEU A 111 -21.51 1.60 8.39
CA LEU A 111 -21.61 2.76 9.28
C LEU A 111 -22.07 4.03 8.60
N HIS A 112 -21.74 4.22 7.31
CA HIS A 112 -22.14 5.41 6.56
C HIS A 112 -23.44 5.12 5.81
N SER A 113 -24.42 5.99 5.99
CA SER A 113 -25.68 5.86 5.29
C SER A 113 -25.47 6.08 3.79
N HIS A 114 -26.22 5.33 2.98
CA HIS A 114 -26.27 5.46 1.51
C HIS A 114 -26.48 6.91 1.01
N ASP A 115 -26.81 7.84 1.90
CA ASP A 115 -27.08 9.24 1.59
C ASP A 115 -25.80 10.10 1.54
N GLU A 116 -24.75 9.79 2.31
CA GLU A 116 -23.46 10.50 2.24
C GLU A 116 -22.70 10.13 0.95
N ASP A 117 -22.70 8.86 0.57
CA ASP A 117 -22.15 8.40 -0.71
C ASP A 117 -22.88 9.02 -1.91
N LYS A 118 -24.21 9.16 -1.83
CA LYS A 118 -25.02 9.84 -2.85
C LYS A 118 -24.73 11.34 -2.91
N GLN A 119 -24.56 12.00 -1.79
CA GLN A 119 -24.21 13.43 -1.76
C GLN A 119 -22.83 13.69 -2.35
N HIS A 120 -21.84 12.84 -2.03
CA HIS A 120 -20.50 12.95 -2.62
C HIS A 120 -20.52 12.65 -4.13
N HIS A 121 -21.27 11.63 -4.53
CA HIS A 121 -21.46 11.32 -5.96
C HIS A 121 -22.22 12.44 -6.69
N GLN A 122 -23.25 13.03 -6.07
CA GLN A 122 -23.97 14.17 -6.64
C GLN A 122 -23.10 15.42 -6.73
N GLN A 123 -22.24 15.68 -5.75
CA GLN A 123 -21.26 16.78 -5.81
C GLN A 123 -20.28 16.59 -6.96
N LEU A 124 -19.79 15.35 -7.18
CA LEU A 124 -18.92 15.01 -8.31
C LEU A 124 -19.63 15.21 -9.66
N VAL A 125 -20.86 14.71 -9.80
CA VAL A 125 -21.68 14.88 -11.01
C VAL A 125 -22.02 16.34 -11.25
N HIS A 126 -22.30 17.11 -10.18
CA HIS A 126 -22.57 18.55 -10.28
C HIS A 126 -21.34 19.34 -10.68
N ALA A 127 -20.16 18.98 -10.16
CA ALA A 127 -18.90 19.61 -10.52
C ALA A 127 -18.50 19.34 -11.99
N VAL A 128 -18.78 18.14 -12.49
CA VAL A 128 -18.48 17.77 -13.90
C VAL A 128 -19.47 18.43 -14.89
N ASN A 129 -20.74 18.64 -14.48
CA ASN A 129 -21.78 19.18 -15.34
C ASN A 129 -21.92 20.70 -15.26
N ASN A 130 -21.23 21.37 -14.37
CA ASN A 130 -21.35 22.82 -14.18
C ASN A 130 -20.21 23.56 -14.91
N PRO A 131 -20.49 24.34 -15.98
CA PRO A 131 -19.44 25.04 -16.73
C PRO A 131 -18.73 26.16 -15.95
N GLU A 132 -19.22 26.52 -14.76
CA GLU A 132 -18.64 27.54 -13.88
C GLU A 132 -17.60 26.95 -12.89
N VAL A 133 -17.50 25.62 -12.78
CA VAL A 133 -16.50 25.00 -11.90
C VAL A 133 -15.13 25.11 -12.56
N ASP A 134 -14.20 25.71 -11.86
CA ASP A 134 -12.78 25.74 -12.27
C ASP A 134 -12.22 24.32 -12.22
N ILE A 135 -12.22 23.66 -13.38
CA ILE A 135 -11.72 22.26 -13.55
C ILE A 135 -10.28 22.16 -13.04
N LEU A 136 -9.47 23.20 -13.20
CA LEU A 136 -8.09 23.21 -12.73
C LEU A 136 -8.02 23.25 -11.18
N ALA A 137 -8.92 23.98 -10.52
CA ALA A 137 -9.00 24.00 -9.07
C ALA A 137 -9.39 22.62 -8.51
N PHE A 138 -10.39 21.97 -9.13
CA PHE A 138 -10.84 20.63 -8.77
C PHE A 138 -9.74 19.56 -8.96
N GLU A 139 -9.04 19.59 -10.10
CA GLU A 139 -7.90 18.68 -10.35
C GLU A 139 -6.76 18.91 -9.33
N LYS A 140 -6.47 20.18 -9.00
CA LYS A 140 -5.44 20.52 -8.00
C LYS A 140 -5.80 20.01 -6.61
N GLU A 141 -7.05 20.10 -6.21
CA GLU A 141 -7.53 19.57 -4.94
C GLU A 141 -7.40 18.04 -4.90
N LYS A 142 -7.83 17.33 -5.95
CA LYS A 142 -7.65 15.87 -6.09
C LYS A 142 -6.19 15.47 -6.01
N VAL A 143 -5.31 16.12 -6.76
CA VAL A 143 -3.86 15.85 -6.74
C VAL A 143 -3.28 16.07 -5.35
N THR A 144 -3.69 17.16 -4.67
CA THR A 144 -3.21 17.45 -3.32
C THR A 144 -3.69 16.41 -2.32
N GLY A 145 -4.95 16.00 -2.39
CA GLY A 145 -5.51 14.89 -1.58
C GLY A 145 -4.76 13.58 -1.81
N ALA A 146 -4.56 13.21 -3.09
CA ALA A 146 -3.82 12.00 -3.45
C ALA A 146 -2.37 12.01 -2.92
N ILE A 147 -1.65 13.14 -3.02
CA ILE A 147 -0.29 13.27 -2.49
C ILE A 147 -0.26 13.14 -0.97
N ARG A 148 -1.27 13.68 -0.27
CA ARG A 148 -1.38 13.57 1.19
C ARG A 148 -1.62 12.13 1.62
N THR A 149 -2.50 11.42 0.94
CA THR A 149 -2.75 9.99 1.20
C THR A 149 -1.50 9.16 0.91
N ASP A 150 -0.84 9.39 -0.25
CA ASP A 150 0.43 8.73 -0.60
C ASP A 150 1.52 8.96 0.46
N PHE A 151 1.55 10.12 1.13
CA PHE A 151 2.52 10.35 2.20
C PHE A 151 2.37 9.34 3.34
N ILE A 152 1.15 9.06 3.77
CA ILE A 152 0.86 8.10 4.85
C ILE A 152 1.23 6.69 4.40
N LEU A 153 0.75 6.25 3.22
CA LEU A 153 1.04 4.93 2.66
C LEU A 153 2.56 4.74 2.42
N SER A 154 3.25 5.79 1.95
CA SER A 154 4.70 5.77 1.80
C SER A 154 5.43 5.65 3.13
N ALA A 155 4.95 6.31 4.19
CA ALA A 155 5.53 6.19 5.52
C ALA A 155 5.44 4.75 6.04
N GLU A 156 4.31 4.07 5.84
CA GLU A 156 4.13 2.66 6.19
C GLU A 156 5.11 1.75 5.45
N ILE A 157 5.20 1.90 4.11
CA ILE A 157 6.12 1.10 3.29
C ILE A 157 7.57 1.30 3.75
N ILE A 158 7.97 2.54 4.02
CA ILE A 158 9.32 2.89 4.49
C ILE A 158 9.59 2.30 5.86
N VAL A 159 8.65 2.36 6.79
CA VAL A 159 8.80 1.79 8.15
C VAL A 159 8.89 0.26 8.08
N ILE A 160 8.05 -0.42 7.31
CA ILE A 160 8.11 -1.88 7.10
C ILE A 160 9.44 -2.28 6.45
N THR A 161 9.88 -1.52 5.46
CA THR A 161 11.16 -1.77 4.79
C THR A 161 12.33 -1.59 5.75
N LEU A 162 12.35 -0.49 6.51
CA LEU A 162 13.38 -0.22 7.52
C LEU A 162 13.44 -1.34 8.55
N GLY A 163 12.29 -1.79 9.08
CA GLY A 163 12.25 -2.91 10.01
C GLY A 163 12.79 -4.23 9.42
N THR A 164 12.59 -4.45 8.12
CA THR A 164 13.14 -5.63 7.44
C THR A 164 14.67 -5.60 7.37
N VAL A 165 15.28 -4.43 7.27
CA VAL A 165 16.73 -4.24 7.14
C VAL A 165 17.39 -3.63 8.36
N ALA A 166 16.69 -3.57 9.50
CA ALA A 166 17.17 -2.88 10.71
C ALA A 166 18.51 -3.43 11.25
N ALA A 167 18.76 -4.73 11.06
CA ALA A 167 20.01 -5.38 11.46
C ALA A 167 21.13 -5.29 10.38
N ALA A 168 20.84 -4.74 9.21
CA ALA A 168 21.81 -4.63 8.12
C ALA A 168 22.75 -3.42 8.31
N SER A 169 23.86 -3.39 7.58
CA SER A 169 24.74 -2.23 7.54
C SER A 169 24.00 -0.98 7.08
N PHE A 170 24.43 0.19 7.54
CA PHE A 170 23.79 1.47 7.18
C PHE A 170 23.75 1.68 5.67
N LEU A 171 24.80 1.29 4.95
CA LEU A 171 24.82 1.38 3.49
C LEU A 171 23.74 0.50 2.84
N ASN A 172 23.56 -0.74 3.32
CA ASN A 172 22.53 -1.63 2.85
C ASN A 172 21.13 -1.06 3.16
N GLN A 173 20.93 -0.48 4.33
CA GLN A 173 19.66 0.21 4.67
C GLN A 173 19.37 1.33 3.66
N VAL A 174 20.35 2.19 3.36
CA VAL A 174 20.21 3.28 2.37
C VAL A 174 19.82 2.72 1.01
N LEU A 175 20.58 1.74 0.50
CA LEU A 175 20.37 1.18 -0.84
C LEU A 175 19.00 0.49 -0.96
N VAL A 176 18.60 -0.28 0.06
CA VAL A 176 17.29 -0.97 0.06
C VAL A 176 16.14 0.00 0.19
N LEU A 177 16.21 1.00 1.10
CA LEU A 177 15.15 1.99 1.23
C LEU A 177 14.97 2.82 -0.05
N VAL A 178 16.07 3.28 -0.63
CA VAL A 178 16.03 4.01 -1.91
C VAL A 178 15.51 3.13 -3.03
N GLY A 179 15.98 1.88 -3.12
CA GLY A 179 15.54 0.90 -4.11
C GLY A 179 14.03 0.62 -4.02
N ILE A 180 13.51 0.37 -2.82
CA ILE A 180 12.07 0.17 -2.59
C ILE A 180 11.28 1.46 -2.88
N ALA A 181 11.77 2.62 -2.46
CA ALA A 181 11.10 3.90 -2.73
C ALA A 181 10.92 4.14 -4.24
N LEU A 182 11.97 3.89 -5.04
CA LEU A 182 11.92 4.00 -6.49
C LEU A 182 11.02 2.92 -7.12
N LEU A 183 11.20 1.66 -6.73
CA LEU A 183 10.42 0.53 -7.24
C LEU A 183 8.93 0.73 -6.98
N MET A 184 8.54 1.15 -5.78
CA MET A 184 7.16 1.40 -5.42
C MET A 184 6.59 2.61 -6.17
N THR A 185 7.33 3.71 -6.29
CA THR A 185 6.83 4.87 -7.04
C THR A 185 6.60 4.54 -8.51
N VAL A 186 7.60 3.92 -9.16
CA VAL A 186 7.48 3.55 -10.59
C VAL A 186 6.44 2.44 -10.78
N GLY A 187 6.44 1.43 -9.90
CA GLY A 187 5.53 0.29 -9.96
C GLY A 187 4.07 0.71 -9.76
N VAL A 188 3.76 1.42 -8.68
CA VAL A 188 2.38 1.87 -8.37
C VAL A 188 1.86 2.79 -9.47
N TYR A 189 2.56 3.89 -9.75
CA TYR A 189 2.06 4.87 -10.72
C TYR A 189 2.14 4.39 -12.17
N GLY A 190 3.08 3.49 -12.49
CA GLY A 190 3.12 2.79 -13.77
C GLY A 190 1.90 1.88 -13.97
N LEU A 191 1.53 1.11 -12.95
CA LEU A 191 0.35 0.26 -12.98
C LEU A 191 -0.95 1.07 -12.98
N VAL A 192 -1.04 2.13 -12.17
CA VAL A 192 -2.19 3.06 -12.20
C VAL A 192 -2.36 3.67 -13.59
N ALA A 193 -1.29 4.17 -14.21
CA ALA A 193 -1.33 4.69 -15.58
C ALA A 193 -1.76 3.61 -16.58
N GLY A 194 -1.31 2.36 -16.39
CA GLY A 194 -1.74 1.22 -17.19
C GLY A 194 -3.24 0.91 -17.06
N ILE A 195 -3.75 0.90 -15.82
CA ILE A 195 -5.17 0.63 -15.52
C ILE A 195 -6.07 1.72 -16.14
N VAL A 196 -5.68 2.97 -15.96
CA VAL A 196 -6.40 4.13 -16.52
C VAL A 196 -6.43 4.07 -18.05
N ARG A 197 -5.32 3.67 -18.69
CA ARG A 197 -5.26 3.49 -20.16
C ARG A 197 -6.03 2.27 -20.67
N LEU A 198 -6.32 1.29 -19.82
CA LEU A 198 -7.11 0.11 -20.22
C LEU A 198 -8.49 0.49 -20.73
N ASP A 199 -9.16 1.46 -20.11
CA ASP A 199 -10.47 1.95 -20.52
C ASP A 199 -10.40 2.67 -21.85
N ASP A 200 -9.41 3.54 -22.06
CA ASP A 200 -9.18 4.25 -23.33
C ASP A 200 -8.93 3.28 -24.49
N VAL A 201 -8.01 2.32 -24.27
CA VAL A 201 -7.68 1.27 -25.26
C VAL A 201 -8.91 0.39 -25.53
N GLY A 202 -9.63 0.01 -24.48
CA GLY A 202 -10.87 -0.76 -24.58
C GLY A 202 -11.91 -0.03 -25.45
N LEU A 203 -12.14 1.25 -25.19
CA LEU A 203 -13.07 2.08 -25.93
C LEU A 203 -12.64 2.21 -27.42
N HIS A 204 -11.37 2.52 -27.65
CA HIS A 204 -10.84 2.62 -29.02
C HIS A 204 -10.99 1.31 -29.80
N LEU A 205 -10.75 0.16 -29.18
CA LEU A 205 -10.91 -1.15 -29.82
C LEU A 205 -12.36 -1.49 -30.10
N THR A 206 -13.32 -1.05 -29.30
CA THR A 206 -14.75 -1.28 -29.56
C THR A 206 -15.26 -0.51 -30.78
N GLN A 207 -14.60 0.59 -31.17
CA GLN A 207 -14.95 1.41 -32.33
C GLN A 207 -14.36 0.90 -33.66
N GLN A 208 -13.47 -0.11 -33.60
CA GLN A 208 -12.85 -0.70 -34.78
C GLN A 208 -13.87 -1.59 -35.55
N THR A 209 -13.68 -1.71 -36.87
CA THR A 209 -14.54 -2.54 -37.74
C THR A 209 -14.33 -4.04 -37.57
N ASN A 210 -13.23 -4.48 -37.02
CA ASN A 210 -12.86 -5.88 -36.84
C ASN A 210 -13.54 -6.48 -35.59
N ALA A 211 -14.35 -7.53 -35.78
CA ALA A 211 -15.07 -8.19 -34.70
C ALA A 211 -14.18 -8.70 -33.56
N ALA A 212 -12.99 -9.23 -33.85
CA ALA A 212 -12.04 -9.69 -32.84
C ALA A 212 -11.52 -8.53 -31.99
N LYS A 213 -11.23 -7.38 -32.61
CA LYS A 213 -10.80 -6.16 -31.87
C LYS A 213 -11.93 -5.61 -31.03
N GLN A 214 -13.17 -5.61 -31.50
CA GLN A 214 -14.34 -5.19 -30.70
C GLN A 214 -14.55 -6.10 -29.48
N GLN A 215 -14.36 -7.41 -29.65
CA GLN A 215 -14.50 -8.36 -28.54
C GLN A 215 -13.41 -8.14 -27.50
N LEU A 216 -12.16 -7.93 -27.93
CA LEU A 216 -11.05 -7.58 -27.05
C LEU A 216 -11.33 -6.25 -26.33
N GLY A 217 -11.83 -5.22 -27.02
CA GLY A 217 -12.20 -3.94 -26.41
C GLY A 217 -13.25 -4.11 -25.31
N ARG A 218 -14.32 -4.88 -25.56
CA ARG A 218 -15.34 -5.19 -24.54
C ARG A 218 -14.77 -5.96 -23.36
N PHE A 219 -13.85 -6.87 -23.60
CA PHE A 219 -13.16 -7.61 -22.54
C PHE A 219 -12.34 -6.66 -21.65
N LEU A 220 -11.55 -5.74 -22.22
CA LEU A 220 -10.74 -4.77 -21.49
C LEU A 220 -11.61 -3.84 -20.64
N LEU A 221 -12.70 -3.30 -21.20
CA LEU A 221 -13.65 -2.46 -20.46
C LEU A 221 -14.33 -3.19 -19.30
N ALA A 222 -14.57 -4.50 -19.44
CA ALA A 222 -15.11 -5.32 -18.37
C ALA A 222 -14.06 -5.75 -17.33
N LEU A 223 -12.78 -5.77 -17.72
CA LEU A 223 -11.65 -6.19 -16.89
C LEU A 223 -11.27 -5.10 -15.86
N ALA A 224 -11.22 -3.83 -16.27
CA ALA A 224 -10.76 -2.74 -15.43
C ALA A 224 -11.52 -2.65 -14.09
N PRO A 225 -12.88 -2.59 -14.04
CA PRO A 225 -13.59 -2.51 -12.77
C PRO A 225 -13.46 -3.80 -11.93
N LYS A 226 -13.32 -4.97 -12.57
CA LYS A 226 -13.10 -6.24 -11.84
C LYS A 226 -11.71 -6.29 -11.22
N LEU A 227 -10.70 -5.79 -11.95
CA LEU A 227 -9.33 -5.68 -11.45
C LEU A 227 -9.26 -4.74 -10.24
N MET A 228 -9.91 -3.58 -10.30
CA MET A 228 -10.00 -2.64 -9.20
C MET A 228 -10.64 -3.27 -7.96
N LYS A 229 -11.78 -3.95 -8.15
CA LYS A 229 -12.45 -4.66 -7.05
C LYS A 229 -11.57 -5.77 -6.45
N PHE A 230 -10.89 -6.53 -7.29
CA PHE A 230 -9.96 -7.58 -6.84
C PHE A 230 -8.80 -6.97 -6.04
N LEU A 231 -8.17 -5.91 -6.54
CA LEU A 231 -7.07 -5.22 -5.85
C LEU A 231 -7.50 -4.66 -4.49
N SER A 232 -8.69 -4.07 -4.41
CA SER A 232 -9.25 -3.56 -3.16
C SER A 232 -9.46 -4.69 -2.12
N ILE A 233 -10.05 -5.81 -2.52
CA ILE A 233 -10.28 -6.95 -1.62
C ILE A 233 -8.96 -7.59 -1.20
N ALA A 234 -8.06 -7.84 -2.15
CA ALA A 234 -6.75 -8.43 -1.90
C ALA A 234 -5.89 -7.52 -1.02
N GLY A 235 -5.93 -6.20 -1.26
CA GLY A 235 -5.24 -5.20 -0.45
C GLY A 235 -5.73 -5.20 1.00
N THR A 236 -7.04 -5.16 1.22
CA THR A 236 -7.61 -5.20 2.58
C THR A 236 -7.23 -6.49 3.33
N ALA A 237 -7.27 -7.65 2.67
CA ALA A 237 -6.81 -8.91 3.28
C ALA A 237 -5.33 -8.85 3.63
N ALA A 238 -4.52 -8.26 2.76
CA ALA A 238 -3.09 -8.10 2.96
C ALA A 238 -2.75 -7.14 4.11
N MET A 239 -3.53 -6.08 4.33
CA MET A 239 -3.38 -5.19 5.48
C MET A 239 -3.49 -5.96 6.80
N PHE A 240 -4.47 -6.86 6.93
CA PHE A 240 -4.60 -7.70 8.12
C PHE A 240 -3.47 -8.71 8.27
N MET A 241 -2.99 -9.29 7.15
CA MET A 241 -1.87 -10.22 7.18
C MET A 241 -0.57 -9.52 7.61
N VAL A 242 -0.26 -8.39 6.98
CA VAL A 242 0.99 -7.66 7.25
C VAL A 242 0.92 -6.98 8.62
N GLY A 243 -0.16 -6.23 8.89
CA GLY A 243 -0.35 -5.54 10.18
C GLY A 243 -0.40 -6.52 11.35
N GLY A 244 -1.15 -7.61 11.19
CA GLY A 244 -1.24 -8.69 12.19
C GLY A 244 0.11 -9.37 12.42
N SER A 245 0.85 -9.71 11.36
CA SER A 245 2.19 -10.29 11.48
C SER A 245 3.16 -9.36 12.24
N ILE A 246 3.15 -8.07 11.94
CA ILE A 246 3.98 -7.09 12.67
C ILE A 246 3.63 -7.07 14.17
N LEU A 247 2.34 -7.04 14.50
CA LEU A 247 1.88 -7.02 15.90
C LEU A 247 2.22 -8.32 16.63
N VAL A 248 2.03 -9.47 15.99
CA VAL A 248 2.36 -10.79 16.55
C VAL A 248 3.85 -10.88 16.85
N HIS A 249 4.72 -10.48 15.92
CA HIS A 249 6.17 -10.51 16.14
C HIS A 249 6.64 -9.49 17.17
N GLY A 250 5.91 -8.37 17.33
CA GLY A 250 6.17 -7.38 18.39
C GLY A 250 5.72 -7.81 19.78
N LEU A 251 4.87 -8.85 19.88
CA LEU A 251 4.29 -9.37 21.13
C LEU A 251 4.62 -10.85 21.35
N PRO A 252 5.74 -11.18 22.03
CA PRO A 252 6.23 -12.57 22.17
C PRO A 252 5.17 -13.56 22.69
N MET A 253 4.31 -13.12 23.62
CA MET A 253 3.26 -13.95 24.19
C MET A 253 2.23 -14.39 23.12
N VAL A 254 1.84 -13.46 22.23
CA VAL A 254 0.89 -13.74 21.12
C VAL A 254 1.55 -14.62 20.08
N HIS A 255 2.81 -14.35 19.75
CA HIS A 255 3.59 -15.18 18.83
C HIS A 255 3.64 -16.63 19.28
N HIS A 256 4.03 -16.88 20.55
CA HIS A 256 4.07 -18.24 21.10
C HIS A 256 2.71 -18.94 21.09
N ALA A 257 1.62 -18.22 21.38
CA ALA A 257 0.27 -18.80 21.36
C ALA A 257 -0.13 -19.28 19.95
N ILE A 258 0.17 -18.48 18.91
CA ILE A 258 -0.10 -18.87 17.51
C ILE A 258 0.80 -20.04 17.08
N GLU A 259 2.09 -19.97 17.41
CA GLU A 259 3.06 -21.02 17.11
C GLU A 259 2.64 -22.38 17.71
N HIS A 260 2.21 -22.41 18.97
CA HIS A 260 1.67 -23.60 19.61
C HIS A 260 0.44 -24.14 18.88
N GLY A 261 -0.48 -23.28 18.46
CA GLY A 261 -1.64 -23.66 17.67
C GLY A 261 -1.25 -24.25 16.30
N ALA A 262 -0.28 -23.66 15.63
CA ALA A 262 0.23 -24.13 14.35
C ALA A 262 0.97 -25.49 14.48
N GLN A 263 1.77 -25.66 15.55
CA GLN A 263 2.47 -26.91 15.82
C GLN A 263 1.50 -28.08 16.10
N ALA A 264 0.36 -27.83 16.73
CA ALA A 264 -0.64 -28.88 17.02
C ALA A 264 -1.16 -29.58 15.76
N VAL A 265 -1.21 -28.89 14.63
CA VAL A 265 -1.68 -29.43 13.34
C VAL A 265 -0.55 -29.97 12.46
N GLN A 266 0.71 -29.72 12.80
CA GLN A 266 1.87 -30.11 12.01
C GLN A 266 2.03 -31.63 11.88
N HIS A 267 1.54 -32.39 12.87
CA HIS A 267 1.66 -33.84 12.93
C HIS A 267 0.70 -34.60 11.99
N ILE A 268 -0.19 -33.90 11.28
CA ILE A 268 -1.13 -34.52 10.35
C ILE A 268 -0.39 -34.96 9.09
N ALA A 269 -0.39 -36.28 8.81
CA ALA A 269 0.32 -36.84 7.67
C ALA A 269 -0.15 -36.20 6.35
N VAL A 270 0.81 -35.93 5.44
CA VAL A 270 0.64 -35.36 4.08
C VAL A 270 0.29 -33.85 4.06
N VAL A 271 -0.56 -33.33 4.96
CA VAL A 271 -1.05 -31.95 4.92
C VAL A 271 -0.55 -31.09 6.08
N GLY A 272 0.15 -31.67 7.08
CA GLY A 272 0.57 -30.98 8.30
C GLY A 272 1.39 -29.71 8.07
N GLY A 273 2.34 -29.75 7.14
CA GLY A 273 3.16 -28.56 6.79
C GLY A 273 2.34 -27.44 6.16
N LEU A 274 1.36 -27.77 5.31
CA LEU A 274 0.46 -26.78 4.72
C LEU A 274 -0.47 -26.19 5.79
N LEU A 275 -1.03 -27.05 6.65
CA LEU A 275 -1.91 -26.64 7.74
C LEU A 275 -1.17 -25.74 8.75
N HIS A 276 0.07 -26.05 9.09
CA HIS A 276 0.92 -25.21 9.94
C HIS A 276 1.03 -23.79 9.37
N ALA A 277 1.38 -23.66 8.08
CA ALA A 277 1.49 -22.36 7.42
C ALA A 277 0.15 -21.62 7.37
N VAL A 278 -0.95 -22.31 7.07
CA VAL A 278 -2.30 -21.71 6.99
C VAL A 278 -2.77 -21.25 8.37
N VAL A 279 -2.57 -22.06 9.41
CA VAL A 279 -2.95 -21.68 10.81
C VAL A 279 -2.14 -20.46 11.27
N GLY A 280 -0.84 -20.39 10.94
CA GLY A 280 -0.02 -19.23 11.24
C GLY A 280 -0.58 -17.95 10.58
N ILE A 281 -0.82 -17.98 9.27
CA ILE A 281 -1.36 -16.84 8.51
C ILE A 281 -2.75 -16.43 9.03
N ILE A 282 -3.64 -17.38 9.26
CA ILE A 282 -4.99 -17.08 9.79
C ILE A 282 -4.90 -16.51 11.21
N GLY A 283 -4.01 -17.03 12.04
CA GLY A 283 -3.76 -16.53 13.39
C GLY A 283 -3.30 -15.07 13.38
N GLU A 284 -2.33 -14.75 12.52
CA GLU A 284 -1.85 -13.38 12.33
C GLU A 284 -2.96 -12.45 11.83
N MET A 285 -3.76 -12.88 10.84
CA MET A 285 -4.91 -12.11 10.34
C MET A 285 -5.95 -11.85 11.43
N LEU A 286 -6.28 -12.85 12.24
CA LEU A 286 -7.25 -12.70 13.35
C LEU A 286 -6.75 -11.70 14.39
N VAL A 287 -5.47 -11.75 14.75
CA VAL A 287 -4.86 -10.74 15.64
C VAL A 287 -4.97 -9.36 15.01
N GLY A 288 -4.69 -9.22 13.71
CA GLY A 288 -4.84 -7.97 12.98
C GLY A 288 -6.27 -7.43 13.02
N ILE A 289 -7.27 -8.29 12.76
CA ILE A 289 -8.70 -7.91 12.82
C ILE A 289 -9.07 -7.46 14.24
N VAL A 290 -8.69 -8.23 15.27
CA VAL A 290 -9.01 -7.89 16.68
C VAL A 290 -8.34 -6.57 17.09
N ALA A 291 -7.07 -6.38 16.74
CA ALA A 291 -6.34 -5.15 17.03
C ALA A 291 -6.95 -3.94 16.29
N GLY A 292 -7.32 -4.11 15.02
CA GLY A 292 -7.98 -3.09 14.23
C GLY A 292 -9.35 -2.71 14.80
N LEU A 293 -10.18 -3.69 15.19
CA LEU A 293 -11.46 -3.45 15.86
C LEU A 293 -11.27 -2.67 17.17
N ALA A 294 -10.30 -3.07 17.99
CA ALA A 294 -9.98 -2.35 19.22
C ALA A 294 -9.56 -0.91 18.93
N ALA A 295 -8.72 -0.67 17.92
CA ALA A 295 -8.30 0.66 17.51
C ALA A 295 -9.48 1.52 17.03
N VAL A 296 -10.39 0.97 16.22
CA VAL A 296 -11.62 1.68 15.77
C VAL A 296 -12.50 2.05 16.97
N ILE A 297 -12.72 1.14 17.93
CA ILE A 297 -13.52 1.41 19.13
C ILE A 297 -12.89 2.55 19.96
N VAL A 298 -11.56 2.53 20.14
CA VAL A 298 -10.84 3.58 20.86
C VAL A 298 -10.99 4.92 20.13
N MET A 299 -10.80 4.96 18.80
CA MET A 299 -10.94 6.17 18.00
C MET A 299 -12.37 6.73 18.05
N MET A 300 -13.39 5.87 17.96
CA MET A 300 -14.79 6.27 18.11
C MET A 300 -15.09 6.80 19.52
N GLY A 301 -14.48 6.23 20.55
CA GLY A 301 -14.58 6.73 21.92
C GLY A 301 -13.94 8.11 22.08
N VAL A 302 -12.75 8.29 21.55
CA VAL A 302 -12.00 9.56 21.59
C VAL A 302 -12.74 10.65 20.81
N SER A 303 -13.30 10.33 19.64
CA SER A 303 -14.06 11.30 18.81
C SER A 303 -15.34 11.80 19.47
N LYS A 304 -15.95 11.00 20.37
CA LYS A 304 -17.13 11.40 21.16
C LYS A 304 -16.78 12.29 22.35
N VAL A 305 -15.57 12.17 22.88
CA VAL A 305 -15.11 12.92 24.07
C VAL A 305 -14.47 14.25 23.68
N LEU A 306 -13.81 14.31 22.52
CA LEU A 306 -13.25 15.56 21.99
C LEU A 306 -14.34 16.34 21.24
N PRO A 307 -14.70 17.56 21.71
CA PRO A 307 -15.68 18.39 20.99
C PRO A 307 -15.13 18.72 19.61
N LYS A 308 -15.97 18.52 18.56
CA LYS A 308 -15.68 19.02 17.21
C LYS A 308 -15.36 20.51 17.34
N LYS A 309 -14.10 20.91 17.10
CA LYS A 309 -13.77 22.31 16.85
C LYS A 309 -14.63 22.74 15.67
N ALA A 310 -15.57 23.66 15.93
CA ALA A 310 -16.30 24.35 14.88
C ALA A 310 -15.25 25.01 13.97
N GLU A 311 -15.22 24.60 12.72
CA GLU A 311 -14.52 25.36 11.68
C GLU A 311 -15.24 26.70 11.53
N ALA A 312 -14.50 27.75 11.90
CA ALA A 312 -14.89 29.15 11.65
C ALA A 312 -14.26 29.60 10.34
#